data_274992cb436c538ae3b1671a7ee0d3a0
#
_entry.id   274992cb436c538ae3b1671a7ee0d3a0
#
_cell.length_a   1.000
_cell.length_b   1.000
_cell.length_c   1.000
_cell.angle_alpha   90.00
_cell.angle_beta   90.00
_cell.angle_gamma   90.00
#
_symmetry.space_group_name_H-M   'P 1'
#
loop_
_entity.id
_entity.type
_entity.pdbx_description
1 polymer ?
#
loop_
_entity_poly.entity_id
_entity_poly.type
_entity_poly.pdbx_seq_one_letter_code
_entity_poly.pdbx_strand_id
1 'polypeptide(L)'
;MLERHVKGGPTKIGVGVNRAATAASFFEKYGCVNPSSLRTYFGQSLLHGRAEAGTSSEKLGSVILDDGMQHWSLCRDLEIVMVNGLNPWGNGNLLPLGPLREPLAALERADIAVVHNVDLMTEQSLIDVENTIHGFKNSIPIFFSKMVPKHLFHVKNAMSHVSLEALRDATVLCVSAVGSADAFVKSIGRTGARYVDRLDFSDHHVFGAKDVETMRKRAKELEHKSNSKPIILVVTEKDYDRDPEILKCLDSCTALVLCSELQITPCKGTDVDGFKSTLGRVLATKFFVCS
;
A
#
# COMPACT_ATOMS: atom_id res chain seq x y z
N MET A 1 -0.01 -9.10 -6.89
CA MET A 1 0.90 -8.39 -5.93
C MET A 1 1.02 -9.16 -4.63
N LEU A 2 0.01 -9.29 -3.78
CA LEU A 2 0.11 -9.97 -2.47
C LEU A 2 0.73 -11.37 -2.55
N GLU A 3 0.31 -12.22 -3.49
CA GLU A 3 0.85 -13.58 -3.65
C GLU A 3 2.36 -13.60 -3.82
N ARG A 4 2.93 -12.64 -4.57
CA ARG A 4 4.37 -12.57 -4.80
C ARG A 4 5.13 -12.24 -3.51
N HIS A 5 4.60 -11.36 -2.67
CA HIS A 5 5.22 -10.92 -1.42
C HIS A 5 5.10 -11.94 -0.28
N VAL A 6 4.05 -12.77 -0.27
CA VAL A 6 3.84 -13.75 0.80
C VAL A 6 4.20 -15.19 0.40
N LYS A 7 4.68 -15.39 -0.83
CA LYS A 7 5.07 -16.70 -1.34
C LYS A 7 6.16 -17.35 -0.47
N GLY A 8 5.91 -18.56 -0.02
CA GLY A 8 6.84 -19.28 0.87
C GLY A 8 6.67 -18.98 2.36
N GLY A 9 5.82 -18.00 2.73
CA GLY A 9 5.46 -17.72 4.12
C GLY A 9 4.20 -18.48 4.59
N PRO A 10 3.84 -18.34 5.87
CA PRO A 10 2.66 -18.99 6.45
C PRO A 10 1.34 -18.32 6.06
N THR A 11 1.38 -17.22 5.33
CA THR A 11 0.20 -16.42 4.97
C THR A 11 -0.63 -17.14 3.90
N LYS A 12 -1.95 -17.16 4.10
CA LYS A 12 -2.94 -17.65 3.14
C LYS A 12 -3.71 -16.47 2.56
N ILE A 13 -3.95 -16.46 1.24
CA ILE A 13 -4.71 -15.42 0.57
C ILE A 13 -6.07 -15.96 0.17
N GLY A 14 -7.12 -15.26 0.56
CA GLY A 14 -8.49 -15.52 0.17
C GLY A 14 -9.03 -14.39 -0.73
N VAL A 15 -9.63 -14.76 -1.85
CA VAL A 15 -10.31 -13.83 -2.76
C VAL A 15 -11.77 -14.22 -2.87
N GLY A 16 -12.67 -13.29 -2.68
CA GLY A 16 -14.09 -13.55 -2.79
C GLY A 16 -14.94 -12.30 -2.52
N VAL A 17 -16.10 -12.23 -3.14
CA VAL A 17 -17.05 -11.14 -2.91
C VAL A 17 -17.62 -11.21 -1.49
N ASN A 18 -17.97 -12.40 -1.04
CA ASN A 18 -18.44 -12.63 0.33
C ASN A 18 -17.23 -12.92 1.25
N ARG A 19 -16.70 -11.88 1.87
CA ARG A 19 -15.54 -11.95 2.77
C ARG A 19 -15.80 -12.84 3.98
N ALA A 20 -17.04 -12.82 4.52
CA ALA A 20 -17.41 -13.63 5.66
C ALA A 20 -17.37 -15.14 5.33
N ALA A 21 -17.94 -15.54 4.20
CA ALA A 21 -17.88 -16.93 3.74
C ALA A 21 -16.44 -17.38 3.45
N THR A 22 -15.62 -16.52 2.83
CA THR A 22 -14.20 -16.82 2.60
C THR A 22 -13.44 -17.00 3.90
N ALA A 23 -13.66 -16.13 4.89
CA ALA A 23 -13.03 -16.27 6.21
C ALA A 23 -13.48 -17.55 6.93
N ALA A 24 -14.79 -17.87 6.91
CA ALA A 24 -15.34 -19.09 7.50
C ALA A 24 -14.70 -20.35 6.91
N SER A 25 -14.58 -20.43 5.58
CA SER A 25 -13.94 -21.58 4.91
C SER A 25 -12.46 -21.74 5.30
N PHE A 26 -11.78 -20.63 5.57
CA PHE A 26 -10.39 -20.67 6.05
C PHE A 26 -10.30 -21.15 7.49
N PHE A 27 -11.21 -20.72 8.37
CA PHE A 27 -11.28 -21.22 9.75
C PHE A 27 -11.62 -22.72 9.80
N GLU A 28 -12.53 -23.19 8.94
CA GLU A 28 -12.84 -24.61 8.82
C GLU A 28 -11.62 -25.43 8.35
N LYS A 29 -10.91 -24.91 7.34
CA LYS A 29 -9.79 -25.61 6.73
C LYS A 29 -8.53 -25.66 7.59
N TYR A 30 -8.19 -24.54 8.24
CA TYR A 30 -6.92 -24.39 8.95
C TYR A 30 -7.09 -24.35 10.48
N GLY A 31 -8.30 -24.15 10.97
CA GLY A 31 -8.55 -23.87 12.39
C GLY A 31 -8.02 -22.49 12.82
N CYS A 32 -8.27 -22.12 14.06
CA CYS A 32 -7.75 -20.90 14.66
C CYS A 32 -6.86 -21.17 15.87
N VAL A 33 -5.95 -20.25 16.14
CA VAL A 33 -5.13 -20.27 17.35
C VAL A 33 -6.05 -19.90 18.54
N ASN A 34 -5.86 -20.57 19.68
CA ASN A 34 -6.63 -20.25 20.89
C ASN A 34 -6.35 -18.80 21.31
N PRO A 35 -7.39 -17.98 21.56
CA PRO A 35 -7.24 -16.60 22.01
C PRO A 35 -6.35 -16.44 23.26
N SER A 36 -6.40 -17.39 24.19
CA SER A 36 -5.53 -17.40 25.39
C SER A 36 -4.05 -17.48 25.04
N SER A 37 -3.69 -18.23 23.99
CA SER A 37 -2.31 -18.31 23.50
C SER A 37 -1.87 -17.02 22.82
N LEU A 38 -2.77 -16.33 22.13
CA LEU A 38 -2.50 -15.02 21.54
C LEU A 38 -2.24 -13.96 22.60
N ARG A 39 -2.95 -13.98 23.74
CA ARG A 39 -2.69 -13.09 24.88
C ARG A 39 -1.27 -13.23 25.40
N THR A 40 -0.80 -14.45 25.58
CA THR A 40 0.57 -14.75 26.03
C THR A 40 1.60 -14.28 25.00
N TYR A 41 1.34 -14.51 23.72
CA TYR A 41 2.21 -14.11 22.62
C TYR A 41 2.33 -12.57 22.52
N PHE A 42 1.22 -11.84 22.51
CA PHE A 42 1.23 -10.38 22.46
C PHE A 42 1.80 -9.76 23.73
N GLY A 43 1.53 -10.33 24.90
CA GLY A 43 2.10 -9.87 26.18
C GLY A 43 3.61 -10.05 26.26
N GLN A 44 4.14 -11.17 25.79
CA GLN A 44 5.58 -11.46 25.80
C GLN A 44 6.32 -10.72 24.67
N SER A 45 5.72 -10.60 23.49
CA SER A 45 6.32 -9.88 22.35
C SER A 45 6.48 -8.40 22.59
N LEU A 46 5.54 -7.78 23.36
CA LEU A 46 5.66 -6.38 23.79
C LEU A 46 6.80 -6.16 24.79
N LEU A 47 7.16 -7.19 25.59
CA LEU A 47 8.17 -7.07 26.63
C LEU A 47 9.58 -7.46 26.18
N HIS A 48 9.76 -8.32 25.17
CA HIS A 48 11.06 -8.95 24.89
C HIS A 48 11.53 -8.91 23.41
N GLY A 49 10.79 -8.31 22.48
CA GLY A 49 11.27 -8.03 21.11
C GLY A 49 11.73 -9.25 20.27
N ARG A 50 11.59 -10.47 20.76
CA ARG A 50 11.92 -11.72 20.05
C ARG A 50 10.73 -12.66 20.05
N ALA A 51 10.12 -12.83 18.89
CA ALA A 51 9.29 -13.98 18.62
C ALA A 51 10.22 -15.20 18.48
N GLU A 52 10.21 -16.09 19.46
CA GLU A 52 10.74 -17.43 19.22
C GLU A 52 9.91 -18.07 18.11
N ALA A 53 10.59 -18.57 17.09
CA ALA A 53 10.02 -19.38 16.02
C ALA A 53 9.59 -20.75 16.62
N GLY A 54 8.51 -20.73 17.41
CA GLY A 54 7.87 -21.92 17.94
C GLY A 54 6.94 -22.48 16.89
N THR A 55 7.21 -23.72 16.48
CA THR A 55 6.38 -24.69 15.74
C THR A 55 5.34 -24.08 14.83
N SER A 56 5.52 -24.23 13.53
CA SER A 56 4.58 -23.80 12.48
C SER A 56 3.20 -24.42 12.70
N SER A 57 2.37 -23.78 13.53
CA SER A 57 0.96 -24.09 13.57
C SER A 57 0.37 -23.64 12.24
N GLU A 58 -0.22 -24.53 11.47
CA GLU A 58 -0.98 -24.17 10.27
C GLU A 58 -2.24 -23.36 10.59
N LYS A 59 -2.54 -23.17 11.88
CA LYS A 59 -3.71 -22.47 12.39
C LYS A 59 -3.62 -20.96 12.14
N LEU A 60 -4.76 -20.37 11.86
CA LEU A 60 -4.89 -18.92 11.67
C LEU A 60 -4.79 -18.17 12.99
N GLY A 61 -3.86 -17.23 13.07
CA GLY A 61 -3.70 -16.33 14.22
C GLY A 61 -4.42 -14.99 14.02
N SER A 62 -4.50 -14.51 12.77
CA SER A 62 -5.18 -13.27 12.43
C SER A 62 -5.71 -13.30 11.01
N VAL A 63 -6.73 -12.51 10.74
CA VAL A 63 -7.28 -12.26 9.40
C VAL A 63 -7.17 -10.77 9.10
N ILE A 64 -6.54 -10.43 7.98
CA ILE A 64 -6.42 -9.05 7.51
C ILE A 64 -7.34 -8.88 6.31
N LEU A 65 -8.23 -7.89 6.38
CA LEU A 65 -9.12 -7.51 5.30
C LEU A 65 -8.54 -6.30 4.57
N ASP A 66 -8.23 -6.46 3.29
CA ASP A 66 -7.91 -5.35 2.42
C ASP A 66 -9.20 -4.65 1.98
N ASP A 67 -9.25 -3.31 2.13
CA ASP A 67 -10.42 -2.48 1.83
C ASP A 67 -11.70 -2.98 2.55
N GLY A 68 -11.57 -3.23 3.86
CA GLY A 68 -12.58 -3.92 4.66
C GLY A 68 -13.63 -3.03 5.32
N MET A 69 -13.48 -1.71 5.36
CA MET A 69 -14.26 -0.80 6.21
C MET A 69 -15.77 -0.85 5.91
N GLN A 70 -16.19 -1.07 4.66
CA GLN A 70 -17.60 -1.18 4.25
C GLN A 70 -18.18 -2.60 4.35
N HIS A 71 -17.41 -3.60 4.80
CA HIS A 71 -17.90 -4.97 4.98
C HIS A 71 -18.63 -5.13 6.33
N TRP A 72 -19.84 -4.62 6.44
CA TRP A 72 -20.65 -4.61 7.66
C TRP A 72 -21.05 -6.00 8.15
N SER A 73 -21.07 -7.00 7.28
CA SER A 73 -21.41 -8.38 7.63
C SER A 73 -20.30 -9.13 8.38
N LEU A 74 -19.15 -8.50 8.58
CA LEU A 74 -17.99 -9.09 9.25
C LEU A 74 -17.58 -8.24 10.45
N CYS A 75 -17.70 -8.79 11.64
CA CYS A 75 -17.21 -8.15 12.86
C CYS A 75 -15.69 -8.13 12.84
N ARG A 76 -15.09 -7.02 13.17
CA ARG A 76 -13.64 -6.82 13.20
C ARG A 76 -13.19 -6.37 14.59
N ASP A 77 -12.09 -6.95 15.05
CA ASP A 77 -11.49 -6.59 16.33
C ASP A 77 -10.72 -5.26 16.23
N LEU A 78 -10.24 -4.91 15.04
CA LEU A 78 -9.46 -3.69 14.80
C LEU A 78 -9.79 -3.13 13.42
N GLU A 79 -10.04 -1.81 13.38
CA GLU A 79 -10.22 -1.05 12.15
C GLU A 79 -9.10 -0.02 12.00
N ILE A 80 -8.24 -0.19 11.00
CA ILE A 80 -7.20 0.76 10.63
C ILE A 80 -7.63 1.49 9.37
N VAL A 81 -7.82 2.80 9.44
CA VAL A 81 -8.15 3.60 8.27
C VAL A 81 -6.91 4.26 7.69
N MET A 82 -6.69 4.10 6.38
CA MET A 82 -5.64 4.80 5.65
C MET A 82 -6.22 6.05 4.97
N VAL A 83 -5.63 7.21 5.26
CA VAL A 83 -6.02 8.50 4.66
C VAL A 83 -4.91 8.97 3.74
N ASN A 84 -5.21 9.16 2.45
CA ASN A 84 -4.23 9.71 1.51
C ASN A 84 -4.04 11.21 1.76
N GLY A 85 -2.90 11.60 2.33
CA GLY A 85 -2.60 12.99 2.68
C GLY A 85 -2.61 13.97 1.51
N LEU A 86 -2.39 13.51 0.28
CA LEU A 86 -2.41 14.37 -0.91
C LEU A 86 -3.83 14.73 -1.37
N ASN A 87 -4.79 13.89 -1.07
CA ASN A 87 -6.20 14.10 -1.40
C ASN A 87 -7.09 13.34 -0.40
N PRO A 88 -7.16 13.78 0.86
CA PRO A 88 -7.72 12.99 1.95
C PRO A 88 -9.22 12.72 1.78
N TRP A 89 -9.97 13.70 1.30
CA TRP A 89 -11.43 13.67 1.23
C TRP A 89 -11.98 13.88 -0.17
N GLY A 90 -11.11 14.00 -1.19
CA GLY A 90 -11.51 14.37 -2.55
C GLY A 90 -12.22 15.74 -2.57
N ASN A 91 -13.39 15.79 -3.17
CA ASN A 91 -14.26 16.97 -3.16
C ASN A 91 -15.25 17.02 -1.97
N GLY A 92 -15.09 16.11 -1.00
CA GLY A 92 -15.96 16.01 0.19
C GLY A 92 -17.33 15.37 -0.05
N ASN A 93 -17.65 15.00 -1.27
CA ASN A 93 -18.94 14.43 -1.63
C ASN A 93 -18.89 12.89 -1.66
N LEU A 94 -20.05 12.29 -1.39
CA LEU A 94 -20.26 10.85 -1.53
C LEU A 94 -20.44 10.46 -3.00
N LEU A 95 -20.21 9.19 -3.30
CA LEU A 95 -20.58 8.58 -4.59
C LEU A 95 -22.05 8.86 -4.91
N PRO A 96 -22.40 9.18 -6.18
CA PRO A 96 -21.53 9.31 -7.35
C PRO A 96 -20.93 10.70 -7.56
N LEU A 97 -21.22 11.69 -6.72
CA LEU A 97 -20.79 13.07 -6.88
C LEU A 97 -19.34 13.30 -6.44
N GLY A 98 -18.77 12.42 -5.67
CA GLY A 98 -17.40 12.47 -5.19
C GLY A 98 -16.85 11.06 -4.89
N PRO A 99 -15.61 10.96 -4.38
CA PRO A 99 -14.94 9.68 -4.18
C PRO A 99 -15.30 8.98 -2.88
N LEU A 100 -15.96 9.66 -1.94
CA LEU A 100 -16.25 9.09 -0.63
C LEU A 100 -17.33 8.00 -0.73
N ARG A 101 -17.06 6.84 -0.13
CA ARG A 101 -18.02 5.73 -0.04
C ARG A 101 -18.96 5.89 1.15
N GLU A 102 -18.51 6.60 2.19
CA GLU A 102 -19.25 6.90 3.42
C GLU A 102 -18.98 8.33 3.88
N PRO A 103 -19.86 8.94 4.69
CA PRO A 103 -19.58 10.22 5.33
C PRO A 103 -18.35 10.14 6.21
N LEU A 104 -17.66 11.27 6.44
CA LEU A 104 -16.48 11.32 7.31
C LEU A 104 -16.76 10.89 8.75
N ALA A 105 -18.00 10.97 9.22
CA ALA A 105 -18.42 10.40 10.50
C ALA A 105 -18.10 8.89 10.64
N ALA A 106 -17.91 8.18 9.52
CA ALA A 106 -17.43 6.81 9.54
C ALA A 106 -16.06 6.63 10.23
N LEU A 107 -15.26 7.69 10.35
CA LEU A 107 -14.00 7.71 11.11
C LEU A 107 -14.18 7.38 12.60
N GLU A 108 -15.37 7.57 13.16
CA GLU A 108 -15.69 7.17 14.53
C GLU A 108 -15.51 5.67 14.80
N ARG A 109 -15.64 4.83 13.74
CA ARG A 109 -15.46 3.38 13.84
C ARG A 109 -14.00 2.96 13.82
N ALA A 110 -13.11 3.80 13.31
CA ALA A 110 -11.69 3.47 13.23
C ALA A 110 -11.04 3.43 14.62
N ASP A 111 -10.16 2.46 14.83
CA ASP A 111 -9.35 2.34 16.05
C ASP A 111 -8.00 3.04 15.90
N ILE A 112 -7.47 3.08 14.67
CA ILE A 112 -6.22 3.74 14.33
C ILE A 112 -6.38 4.44 12.97
N ALA A 113 -5.85 5.65 12.84
CA ALA A 113 -5.73 6.34 11.57
C ALA A 113 -4.26 6.37 11.12
N VAL A 114 -4.01 6.17 9.82
CA VAL A 114 -2.69 6.31 9.22
C VAL A 114 -2.78 7.31 8.08
N VAL A 115 -2.13 8.46 8.24
CA VAL A 115 -2.02 9.46 7.16
C VAL A 115 -0.85 9.08 6.27
N HIS A 116 -1.14 8.82 5.00
CA HIS A 116 -0.18 8.34 4.01
C HIS A 116 0.31 9.45 3.08
N ASN A 117 1.52 9.32 2.52
CA ASN A 117 2.22 10.31 1.69
C ASN A 117 2.60 11.60 2.45
N VAL A 118 2.87 11.50 3.74
CA VAL A 118 3.16 12.68 4.56
C VAL A 118 4.42 13.44 4.13
N ASP A 119 5.37 12.77 3.54
CA ASP A 119 6.60 13.35 3.00
C ASP A 119 6.38 14.26 1.77
N LEU A 120 5.17 14.24 1.22
CA LEU A 120 4.73 15.05 0.08
C LEU A 120 3.74 16.15 0.48
N MET A 121 3.36 16.21 1.77
CA MET A 121 2.43 17.20 2.33
C MET A 121 3.16 18.44 2.83
N THR A 122 2.44 19.54 2.92
CA THR A 122 2.86 20.70 3.71
C THR A 122 2.50 20.49 5.18
N GLU A 123 3.19 21.17 6.08
CA GLU A 123 2.86 21.11 7.51
C GLU A 123 1.41 21.54 7.79
N GLN A 124 0.94 22.58 7.13
CA GLN A 124 -0.44 23.06 7.28
C GLN A 124 -1.45 22.01 6.82
N SER A 125 -1.23 21.38 5.65
CA SER A 125 -2.12 20.31 5.15
C SER A 125 -2.16 19.12 6.12
N LEU A 126 -1.04 18.81 6.76
CA LEU A 126 -0.99 17.75 7.76
C LEU A 126 -1.82 18.10 8.99
N ILE A 127 -1.70 19.33 9.51
CA ILE A 127 -2.49 19.83 10.64
C ILE A 127 -3.99 19.80 10.31
N ASP A 128 -4.37 20.21 9.11
CA ASP A 128 -5.78 20.25 8.68
C ASP A 128 -6.38 18.82 8.62
N VAL A 129 -5.62 17.84 8.14
CA VAL A 129 -6.05 16.44 8.12
C VAL A 129 -6.19 15.88 9.54
N GLU A 130 -5.23 16.12 10.42
CA GLU A 130 -5.30 15.71 11.82
C GLU A 130 -6.51 16.32 12.54
N ASN A 131 -6.72 17.63 12.38
CA ASN A 131 -7.86 18.33 12.98
C ASN A 131 -9.18 17.77 12.47
N THR A 132 -9.27 17.43 11.19
CA THR A 132 -10.46 16.81 10.61
C THR A 132 -10.72 15.44 11.25
N ILE A 133 -9.70 14.60 11.36
CA ILE A 133 -9.83 13.26 11.97
C ILE A 133 -10.23 13.38 13.44
N HIS A 134 -9.55 14.23 14.20
CA HIS A 134 -9.86 14.46 15.63
C HIS A 134 -11.22 15.12 15.85
N GLY A 135 -11.73 15.88 14.87
CA GLY A 135 -13.09 16.43 14.91
C GLY A 135 -14.18 15.36 14.98
N PHE A 136 -13.95 14.18 14.39
CA PHE A 136 -14.87 13.04 14.50
C PHE A 136 -14.55 12.12 15.68
N LYS A 137 -13.28 11.88 15.97
CA LYS A 137 -12.84 11.02 17.08
C LYS A 137 -11.56 11.56 17.71
N ASN A 138 -11.72 12.39 18.74
CA ASN A 138 -10.59 13.07 19.38
C ASN A 138 -9.53 12.11 19.96
N SER A 139 -9.94 10.92 20.39
CA SER A 139 -9.05 9.93 21.02
C SER A 139 -8.37 8.96 20.05
N ILE A 140 -8.61 9.08 18.74
CA ILE A 140 -8.00 8.17 17.76
C ILE A 140 -6.49 8.43 17.63
N PRO A 141 -5.64 7.41 17.81
CA PRO A 141 -4.21 7.56 17.53
C PRO A 141 -3.98 7.72 16.01
N ILE A 142 -3.17 8.71 15.65
CA ILE A 142 -2.80 9.00 14.27
C ILE A 142 -1.33 8.65 14.07
N PHE A 143 -1.04 7.88 13.03
CA PHE A 143 0.31 7.56 12.56
C PHE A 143 0.52 8.08 11.15
N PHE A 144 1.78 8.17 10.75
CA PHE A 144 2.19 8.77 9.50
C PHE A 144 2.98 7.76 8.68
N SER A 145 2.74 7.74 7.38
CA SER A 145 3.44 6.81 6.49
C SER A 145 3.80 7.42 5.15
N LYS A 146 4.79 6.82 4.51
CA LYS A 146 5.22 7.13 3.14
C LYS A 146 5.58 5.87 2.39
N MET A 147 5.60 5.96 1.05
CA MET A 147 6.21 4.93 0.22
C MET A 147 7.70 5.22 0.04
N VAL A 148 8.51 4.21 0.22
CA VAL A 148 9.96 4.29 0.02
C VAL A 148 10.37 3.34 -1.10
N PRO A 149 10.92 3.84 -2.20
CA PRO A 149 11.54 3.01 -3.24
C PRO A 149 12.60 2.09 -2.65
N LYS A 150 12.58 0.82 -3.04
CA LYS A 150 13.57 -0.18 -2.59
C LYS A 150 14.50 -0.63 -3.71
N HIS A 151 13.93 -1.11 -4.78
CA HIS A 151 14.66 -1.60 -5.95
C HIS A 151 13.75 -1.60 -7.17
N LEU A 152 14.34 -1.92 -8.30
CA LEU A 152 13.62 -2.14 -9.55
C LEU A 152 13.83 -3.59 -10.00
N PHE A 153 12.95 -4.06 -10.89
CA PHE A 153 13.17 -5.30 -11.63
C PHE A 153 12.72 -5.13 -13.08
N HIS A 154 13.24 -5.97 -13.98
CA HIS A 154 12.84 -5.93 -15.39
C HIS A 154 11.44 -6.52 -15.59
N VAL A 155 10.60 -5.88 -16.40
CA VAL A 155 9.25 -6.39 -16.72
C VAL A 155 9.27 -7.82 -17.29
N LYS A 156 10.37 -8.23 -17.94
CA LYS A 156 10.54 -9.58 -18.48
C LYS A 156 11.09 -10.59 -17.48
N ASN A 157 11.62 -10.13 -16.34
CA ASN A 157 12.22 -11.00 -15.33
C ASN A 157 11.97 -10.43 -13.93
N ALA A 158 10.89 -10.87 -13.30
CA ALA A 158 10.50 -10.45 -11.97
C ALA A 158 11.50 -10.88 -10.85
N MET A 159 12.43 -11.79 -11.15
CA MET A 159 13.49 -12.21 -10.23
C MET A 159 14.77 -11.36 -10.37
N SER A 160 14.84 -10.46 -11.37
CA SER A 160 15.97 -9.55 -11.49
C SER A 160 15.91 -8.50 -10.39
N HIS A 161 17.07 -8.08 -9.94
CA HIS A 161 17.21 -6.99 -8.98
C HIS A 161 18.07 -5.88 -9.60
N VAL A 162 17.48 -4.72 -9.78
CA VAL A 162 18.16 -3.53 -10.35
C VAL A 162 18.17 -2.45 -9.27
N SER A 163 19.34 -1.88 -9.00
CA SER A 163 19.49 -0.78 -8.05
C SER A 163 18.74 0.47 -8.53
N LEU A 164 18.24 1.28 -7.60
CA LEU A 164 17.69 2.60 -7.88
C LEU A 164 18.71 3.54 -8.55
N GLU A 165 20.01 3.31 -8.35
CA GLU A 165 21.09 4.05 -9.01
C GLU A 165 21.01 3.99 -10.55
N ALA A 166 20.35 2.97 -11.11
CA ALA A 166 20.10 2.89 -12.56
C ALA A 166 19.26 4.06 -13.09
N LEU A 167 18.51 4.73 -12.23
CA LEU A 167 17.71 5.90 -12.60
C LEU A 167 18.48 7.21 -12.49
N ARG A 168 19.66 7.22 -11.84
CA ARG A 168 20.48 8.42 -11.69
C ARG A 168 20.91 8.96 -13.05
N ASP A 169 20.74 10.26 -13.24
CA ASP A 169 21.03 10.97 -14.48
C ASP A 169 20.28 10.44 -15.73
N ALA A 170 19.36 9.50 -15.56
CA ALA A 170 18.54 8.95 -16.63
C ALA A 170 17.36 9.89 -16.99
N THR A 171 16.88 9.75 -18.21
CA THR A 171 15.56 10.23 -18.61
C THR A 171 14.56 9.10 -18.37
N VAL A 172 13.57 9.36 -17.53
CA VAL A 172 12.60 8.34 -17.09
C VAL A 172 11.21 8.70 -17.60
N LEU A 173 10.52 7.72 -18.16
CA LEU A 173 9.09 7.78 -18.45
C LEU A 173 8.33 6.99 -17.38
N CYS A 174 7.66 7.67 -16.49
CA CYS A 174 6.75 7.07 -15.52
C CYS A 174 5.42 6.73 -16.19
N VAL A 175 5.01 5.47 -16.11
CA VAL A 175 3.71 5.02 -16.61
C VAL A 175 2.92 4.42 -15.46
N SER A 176 1.70 4.91 -15.24
CA SER A 176 0.89 4.43 -14.13
C SER A 176 -0.60 4.48 -14.38
N ALA A 177 -1.32 3.54 -13.75
CA ALA A 177 -2.77 3.47 -13.66
C ALA A 177 -3.19 3.30 -12.19
N VAL A 178 -2.69 4.20 -11.34
CA VAL A 178 -2.92 4.20 -9.88
C VAL A 178 -3.49 5.54 -9.42
N GLY A 179 -4.27 5.53 -8.35
CA GLY A 179 -4.92 6.74 -7.82
C GLY A 179 -3.96 7.82 -7.30
N SER A 180 -2.67 7.49 -7.09
CA SER A 180 -1.65 8.44 -6.60
C SER A 180 -0.46 8.55 -7.56
N ALA A 181 -0.73 8.81 -8.85
CA ALA A 181 0.29 8.96 -9.89
C ALA A 181 1.32 10.06 -9.53
N ASP A 182 0.89 11.16 -8.92
CA ASP A 182 1.78 12.24 -8.47
C ASP A 182 2.81 11.76 -7.43
N ALA A 183 2.41 10.91 -6.49
CA ALA A 183 3.32 10.35 -5.50
C ALA A 183 4.38 9.47 -6.16
N PHE A 184 3.98 8.65 -7.15
CA PHE A 184 4.88 7.82 -7.92
C PHE A 184 5.91 8.65 -8.70
N VAL A 185 5.48 9.66 -9.45
CA VAL A 185 6.37 10.55 -10.22
C VAL A 185 7.35 11.29 -9.32
N LYS A 186 6.87 11.86 -8.20
CA LYS A 186 7.73 12.52 -7.20
C LYS A 186 8.75 11.56 -6.58
N SER A 187 8.34 10.31 -6.34
CA SER A 187 9.22 9.27 -5.82
C SER A 187 10.37 8.96 -6.79
N ILE A 188 10.09 8.83 -8.08
CA ILE A 188 11.12 8.66 -9.12
C ILE A 188 12.02 9.89 -9.22
N GLY A 189 11.47 11.11 -9.17
CA GLY A 189 12.27 12.34 -9.21
C GLY A 189 13.33 12.41 -8.08
N ARG A 190 13.01 11.85 -6.92
CA ARG A 190 13.94 11.79 -5.77
C ARG A 190 15.08 10.77 -5.91
N THR A 191 15.03 9.87 -6.90
CA THR A 191 16.12 8.92 -7.16
C THR A 191 17.32 9.54 -7.88
N GLY A 192 17.25 10.82 -8.25
CA GLY A 192 18.31 11.51 -8.98
C GLY A 192 18.16 11.41 -10.50
N ALA A 193 17.00 11.05 -11.02
CA ALA A 193 16.70 11.09 -12.45
C ALA A 193 16.89 12.53 -12.98
N ARG A 194 17.53 12.64 -14.15
CA ARG A 194 17.77 13.94 -14.81
C ARG A 194 16.47 14.60 -15.26
N TYR A 195 15.59 13.80 -15.83
CA TYR A 195 14.31 14.24 -16.34
C TYR A 195 13.28 13.13 -16.12
N VAL A 196 12.11 13.52 -15.64
CA VAL A 196 10.99 12.59 -15.44
C VAL A 196 9.80 13.09 -16.25
N ASP A 197 9.35 12.27 -17.16
CA ASP A 197 8.11 12.45 -17.89
C ASP A 197 7.06 11.47 -17.38
N ARG A 198 5.80 11.73 -17.68
CA ARG A 198 4.69 10.92 -17.19
C ARG A 198 3.68 10.58 -18.30
N LEU A 199 3.09 9.41 -18.16
CA LEU A 199 1.95 8.93 -18.92
C LEU A 199 0.97 8.27 -17.95
N ASP A 200 -0.09 9.01 -17.59
CA ASP A 200 -1.07 8.56 -16.61
C ASP A 200 -2.32 8.02 -17.29
N PHE A 201 -2.77 6.90 -16.80
CA PHE A 201 -4.05 6.30 -17.13
C PHE A 201 -5.01 6.42 -15.93
N SER A 202 -6.29 6.21 -16.16
CA SER A 202 -7.28 6.18 -15.09
C SER A 202 -6.93 5.10 -14.05
N ASP A 203 -7.25 5.33 -12.79
CA ASP A 203 -7.03 4.31 -11.74
C ASP A 203 -7.73 3.00 -12.12
N HIS A 204 -7.07 1.89 -11.85
CA HIS A 204 -7.51 0.55 -12.22
C HIS A 204 -7.59 0.26 -13.74
N HIS A 205 -7.09 1.13 -14.62
CA HIS A 205 -6.99 0.83 -16.04
C HIS A 205 -6.14 -0.42 -16.28
N VAL A 206 -6.62 -1.31 -17.15
CA VAL A 206 -5.88 -2.51 -17.60
C VAL A 206 -5.23 -2.16 -18.93
N PHE A 207 -3.91 -2.24 -18.98
CA PHE A 207 -3.18 -1.91 -20.20
C PHE A 207 -3.50 -2.89 -21.34
N GLY A 208 -3.67 -2.34 -22.55
CA GLY A 208 -3.87 -3.11 -23.76
C GLY A 208 -2.80 -2.79 -24.83
N ALA A 209 -2.90 -3.43 -25.99
CA ALA A 209 -1.95 -3.26 -27.08
C ALA A 209 -1.82 -1.79 -27.54
N LYS A 210 -2.93 -1.03 -27.54
CA LYS A 210 -2.93 0.41 -27.89
C LYS A 210 -2.15 1.24 -26.87
N ASP A 211 -2.22 0.88 -25.59
CA ASP A 211 -1.51 1.58 -24.52
C ASP A 211 -0.01 1.32 -24.65
N VAL A 212 0.39 0.08 -24.92
CA VAL A 212 1.80 -0.29 -25.19
C VAL A 212 2.34 0.50 -26.39
N GLU A 213 1.57 0.68 -27.46
CA GLU A 213 1.98 1.49 -28.59
C GLU A 213 2.14 2.97 -28.22
N THR A 214 1.24 3.50 -27.39
CA THR A 214 1.33 4.86 -26.84
C THR A 214 2.59 5.03 -25.99
N MET A 215 2.90 4.06 -25.11
CA MET A 215 4.11 4.04 -24.30
C MET A 215 5.37 4.04 -25.17
N ARG A 216 5.42 3.19 -26.22
CA ARG A 216 6.54 3.13 -27.18
C ARG A 216 6.73 4.43 -27.93
N LYS A 217 5.63 5.01 -28.42
CA LYS A 217 5.67 6.30 -29.12
C LYS A 217 6.24 7.39 -28.22
N ARG A 218 5.73 7.47 -26.97
CA ARG A 218 6.20 8.47 -26.01
C ARG A 218 7.67 8.29 -25.64
N ALA A 219 8.13 7.05 -25.46
CA ALA A 219 9.53 6.76 -25.20
C ALA A 219 10.43 7.21 -26.37
N LYS A 220 10.06 6.93 -27.61
CA LYS A 220 10.81 7.38 -28.81
C LYS A 220 10.85 8.92 -28.92
N GLU A 221 9.74 9.62 -28.64
CA GLU A 221 9.71 11.09 -28.61
C GLU A 221 10.70 11.66 -27.60
N LEU A 222 10.82 11.04 -26.44
CA LEU A 222 11.77 11.42 -25.40
C LEU A 222 13.21 11.11 -25.78
N GLU A 223 13.48 9.98 -26.41
CA GLU A 223 14.81 9.65 -26.94
C GLU A 223 15.31 10.70 -27.92
N HIS A 224 14.49 11.11 -28.89
CA HIS A 224 14.81 12.18 -29.80
C HIS A 224 15.12 13.51 -29.10
N LYS A 225 14.35 13.85 -28.06
CA LYS A 225 14.56 15.08 -27.26
C LYS A 225 15.81 15.02 -26.38
N SER A 226 16.22 13.83 -25.95
CA SER A 226 17.37 13.62 -25.06
C SER A 226 18.69 13.35 -25.82
N ASN A 227 18.80 13.75 -27.08
CA ASN A 227 19.96 13.47 -27.95
C ASN A 227 20.23 11.98 -28.08
N SER A 228 19.19 11.19 -28.30
CA SER A 228 19.24 9.72 -28.50
C SER A 228 19.81 8.92 -27.33
N LYS A 229 19.69 9.46 -26.09
CA LYS A 229 19.99 8.67 -24.90
C LYS A 229 18.82 7.72 -24.63
N PRO A 230 19.11 6.48 -24.21
CA PRO A 230 18.08 5.50 -23.94
C PRO A 230 17.16 5.98 -22.79
N ILE A 231 15.87 5.76 -22.97
CA ILE A 231 14.84 6.08 -21.98
C ILE A 231 14.58 4.85 -21.11
N ILE A 232 14.46 5.08 -19.82
CA ILE A 232 14.00 4.06 -18.89
C ILE A 232 12.50 4.27 -18.65
N LEU A 233 11.68 3.30 -19.04
CA LEU A 233 10.28 3.27 -18.73
C LEU A 233 10.10 2.61 -17.36
N VAL A 234 9.39 3.26 -16.44
CA VAL A 234 9.14 2.71 -15.11
C VAL A 234 7.64 2.64 -14.86
N VAL A 235 7.18 1.45 -14.46
CA VAL A 235 5.80 1.20 -14.05
C VAL A 235 5.73 0.90 -12.55
N THR A 236 4.55 1.02 -11.95
CA THR A 236 4.35 0.60 -10.56
C THR A 236 4.23 -0.93 -10.47
N GLU A 237 4.53 -1.47 -9.30
CA GLU A 237 4.35 -2.89 -8.99
C GLU A 237 2.88 -3.33 -9.10
N LYS A 238 1.94 -2.44 -8.72
CA LYS A 238 0.49 -2.68 -8.85
C LYS A 238 0.07 -2.83 -10.31
N ASP A 239 0.60 -2.01 -11.20
CA ASP A 239 0.30 -2.06 -12.63
C ASP A 239 0.91 -3.30 -13.27
N TYR A 240 2.15 -3.65 -12.91
CA TYR A 240 2.78 -4.88 -13.38
C TYR A 240 1.99 -6.13 -12.98
N ASP A 241 1.62 -6.26 -11.72
CA ASP A 241 0.91 -7.45 -11.22
C ASP A 241 -0.54 -7.58 -11.73
N ARG A 242 -1.08 -6.51 -12.32
CA ARG A 242 -2.41 -6.54 -12.95
C ARG A 242 -2.39 -7.30 -14.28
N ASP A 243 -1.39 -7.07 -15.12
CA ASP A 243 -1.14 -7.82 -16.35
C ASP A 243 0.35 -7.78 -16.73
N PRO A 244 1.16 -8.73 -16.23
CA PRO A 244 2.59 -8.78 -16.55
C PRO A 244 2.86 -9.04 -18.05
N GLU A 245 1.99 -9.79 -18.75
CA GLU A 245 2.24 -10.24 -20.09
C GLU A 245 2.18 -9.09 -21.10
N ILE A 246 1.24 -8.16 -20.93
CA ILE A 246 1.13 -7.01 -21.82
C ILE A 246 2.37 -6.10 -21.73
N LEU A 247 2.95 -5.95 -20.52
CA LEU A 247 4.13 -5.12 -20.32
C LEU A 247 5.41 -5.76 -20.89
N LYS A 248 5.47 -7.09 -21.00
CA LYS A 248 6.58 -7.79 -21.65
C LYS A 248 6.70 -7.46 -23.14
N CYS A 249 5.63 -6.96 -23.75
CA CYS A 249 5.64 -6.47 -25.13
C CYS A 249 6.42 -5.16 -25.31
N LEU A 250 6.91 -4.52 -24.25
CA LEU A 250 7.75 -3.31 -24.32
C LEU A 250 9.20 -3.65 -24.72
N ASP A 251 9.38 -4.20 -25.92
CA ASP A 251 10.69 -4.69 -26.40
C ASP A 251 11.68 -3.60 -26.82
N SER A 252 11.17 -2.42 -27.17
CA SER A 252 11.96 -1.34 -27.75
C SER A 252 12.61 -0.40 -26.74
N CYS A 253 12.34 -0.58 -25.44
CA CYS A 253 12.90 0.26 -24.37
C CYS A 253 13.22 -0.57 -23.11
N THR A 254 14.11 -0.02 -22.27
CA THR A 254 14.35 -0.61 -20.95
C THR A 254 13.14 -0.34 -20.08
N ALA A 255 12.32 -1.38 -19.85
CA ALA A 255 11.14 -1.29 -19.01
C ALA A 255 11.37 -1.96 -17.65
N LEU A 256 11.21 -1.19 -16.58
CA LEU A 256 11.45 -1.56 -15.20
C LEU A 256 10.17 -1.39 -14.36
N VAL A 257 10.08 -2.17 -13.32
CA VAL A 257 9.01 -2.10 -12.30
C VAL A 257 9.61 -1.57 -11.01
N LEU A 258 9.01 -0.54 -10.42
CA LEU A 258 9.43 0.00 -9.14
C LEU A 258 8.78 -0.78 -8.00
N CYS A 259 9.60 -1.41 -7.17
CA CYS A 259 9.21 -1.95 -5.88
C CYS A 259 9.38 -0.89 -4.80
N SER A 260 8.32 -0.69 -4.04
CA SER A 260 8.32 0.26 -2.92
C SER A 260 7.74 -0.40 -1.67
N GLU A 261 8.18 0.08 -0.52
CA GLU A 261 7.73 -0.37 0.79
C GLU A 261 7.04 0.76 1.53
N LEU A 262 5.92 0.45 2.18
CA LEU A 262 5.28 1.38 3.09
C LEU A 262 6.09 1.44 4.39
N GLN A 263 6.45 2.63 4.82
CA GLN A 263 7.14 2.87 6.08
C GLN A 263 6.33 3.81 6.97
N ILE A 264 6.15 3.43 8.23
CA ILE A 264 5.71 4.36 9.27
C ILE A 264 6.86 5.34 9.51
N THR A 265 6.56 6.62 9.41
CA THR A 265 7.55 7.70 9.51
C THR A 265 7.47 8.33 10.88
N PRO A 266 8.60 8.53 11.59
CA PRO A 266 8.62 9.30 12.82
C PRO A 266 8.10 10.73 12.55
N CYS A 267 7.03 11.09 13.24
CA CYS A 267 6.41 12.40 13.12
C CYS A 267 5.65 12.72 14.42
N LYS A 268 5.78 13.92 14.93
CA LYS A 268 5.04 14.40 16.13
C LYS A 268 5.07 13.42 17.32
N GLY A 269 6.20 12.73 17.52
CA GLY A 269 6.35 11.78 18.63
C GLY A 269 5.79 10.38 18.39
N THR A 270 5.26 10.09 17.20
CA THR A 270 4.86 8.75 16.78
C THR A 270 5.92 8.12 15.90
N ASP A 271 6.11 6.81 16.01
CA ASP A 271 7.05 6.00 15.23
C ASP A 271 6.54 4.57 15.03
N VAL A 272 7.35 3.70 14.46
CA VAL A 272 7.03 2.28 14.23
C VAL A 272 6.77 1.53 15.52
N ASP A 273 7.52 1.80 16.58
CA ASP A 273 7.37 1.09 17.84
C ASP A 273 6.13 1.58 18.59
N GLY A 274 5.83 2.88 18.51
CA GLY A 274 4.57 3.45 18.96
C GLY A 274 3.36 2.85 18.23
N PHE A 275 3.48 2.64 16.91
CA PHE A 275 2.43 1.97 16.12
C PHE A 275 2.21 0.53 16.59
N LYS A 276 3.28 -0.26 16.73
CA LYS A 276 3.20 -1.65 17.21
C LYS A 276 2.61 -1.74 18.62
N SER A 277 3.06 -0.85 19.52
CA SER A 277 2.55 -0.78 20.89
C SER A 277 1.07 -0.44 20.92
N THR A 278 0.63 0.52 20.12
CA THR A 278 -0.78 0.91 20.03
C THR A 278 -1.62 -0.22 19.45
N LEU A 279 -1.15 -0.88 18.40
CA LEU A 279 -1.79 -2.06 17.80
C LEU A 279 -2.01 -3.16 18.86
N GLY A 280 -0.94 -3.52 19.60
CA GLY A 280 -1.02 -4.52 20.66
C GLY A 280 -1.98 -4.14 21.78
N ARG A 281 -1.99 -2.87 22.21
CA ARG A 281 -2.90 -2.37 23.25
C ARG A 281 -4.36 -2.43 22.82
N VAL A 282 -4.69 -1.99 21.60
CA VAL A 282 -6.07 -2.01 21.07
C VAL A 282 -6.57 -3.45 20.97
N LEU A 283 -5.76 -4.36 20.43
CA LEU A 283 -6.10 -5.78 20.35
C LEU A 283 -6.30 -6.39 21.74
N ALA A 284 -5.39 -6.14 22.68
CA ALA A 284 -5.53 -6.62 24.06
C ALA A 284 -6.83 -6.15 24.72
N THR A 285 -7.19 -4.87 24.57
CA THR A 285 -8.43 -4.32 25.16
C THR A 285 -9.67 -5.04 24.62
N LYS A 286 -9.73 -5.31 23.31
CA LYS A 286 -10.90 -5.97 22.69
C LYS A 286 -11.02 -7.46 23.07
N PHE A 287 -9.90 -8.15 23.26
CA PHE A 287 -9.90 -9.53 23.76
C PHE A 287 -10.39 -9.66 25.22
N PHE A 288 -10.33 -8.58 26.02
CA PHE A 288 -10.83 -8.60 27.40
C PHE A 288 -12.34 -8.37 27.51
N VAL A 289 -12.98 -7.78 26.50
CA VAL A 289 -14.41 -7.43 26.53
C VAL A 289 -15.31 -8.58 26.05
N CYS A 290 -14.76 -9.56 25.32
CA CYS A 290 -15.50 -10.72 24.77
C CYS A 290 -15.40 -11.99 25.64
N SER A 291 -15.06 -11.88 26.92
CA SER A 291 -14.97 -13.01 27.88
C SER A 291 -16.03 -12.95 28.96
#